data_302c3538270cb44cb41913b70e20b3cc
#
_entry.id   302c3538270cb44cb41913b70e20b3cc
#
_cell.length_a   1.000
_cell.length_b   1.000
_cell.length_c   1.000
_cell.angle_alpha   90.00
_cell.angle_beta   90.00
_cell.angle_gamma   90.00
#
_symmetry.space_group_name_H-M   'P 1'
#
loop_
_entity.id
_entity.type
_entity.pdbx_description
1 polymer ?
#
loop_
_entity_poly.entity_id
_entity_poly.type
_entity_poly.pdbx_seq_one_letter_code
_entity_poly.pdbx_strand_id
1 'polypeptide(L)'
;MIIPGILFLFGLLCLIKGGDWFVDGASALARRFHLPELLIGATVVSVGTTLPEVMVSTISAVSGHGEIANGNAIGSVICNTALIAAITVAVRPGKVDPKPLRVPVAFFFAAAAIYCVAAYGMGRFTRPMGLLMLGMFVAYLAANVWQMKNAPAEPEHEEEPMGIGKIVLLLVVGAALIALGANLLVDNGTIIAQAMGVPESVIALTFVALGTSLPELVTAITSLMKGHSDLSLGNVVGANVFNLVLVSGMSVTLAPFEIPQSATLFGINSSLVLELPVMLLVMVLLTIPALVRGKLSRVQGVALLCIYAAFCAVQFTM
;
A
#
# COMPACT_ATOMS: atom_id res chain seq x y z
N MET A 1 6.07 -8.16 30.90
CA MET A 1 6.99 -7.62 29.87
C MET A 1 7.77 -8.68 29.10
N ILE A 2 8.12 -9.83 29.68
CA ILE A 2 8.89 -10.90 28.97
C ILE A 2 8.11 -11.46 27.79
N ILE A 3 6.83 -11.84 28.00
CA ILE A 3 5.99 -12.44 26.93
C ILE A 3 5.79 -11.46 25.75
N PRO A 4 5.35 -10.20 25.95
CA PRO A 4 5.28 -9.24 24.85
C PRO A 4 6.62 -9.05 24.11
N GLY A 5 7.75 -9.02 24.84
CA GLY A 5 9.05 -8.93 24.22
C GLY A 5 9.39 -10.13 23.32
N ILE A 6 9.09 -11.35 23.76
CA ILE A 6 9.30 -12.58 22.96
C ILE A 6 8.39 -12.57 21.74
N LEU A 7 7.10 -12.22 21.89
CA LEU A 7 6.15 -12.17 20.78
C LEU A 7 6.49 -11.07 19.77
N PHE A 8 6.97 -9.91 20.23
CA PHE A 8 7.48 -8.84 19.36
C PHE A 8 8.66 -9.33 18.50
N LEU A 9 9.66 -9.97 19.12
CA LEU A 9 10.82 -10.52 18.40
C LEU A 9 10.41 -11.65 17.45
N PHE A 10 9.49 -12.50 17.85
CA PHE A 10 8.94 -13.54 16.97
C PHE A 10 8.17 -12.94 15.79
N GLY A 11 7.39 -11.89 16.02
CA GLY A 11 6.73 -11.12 14.96
C GLY A 11 7.74 -10.55 13.96
N LEU A 12 8.85 -9.99 14.45
CA LEU A 12 9.93 -9.50 13.58
C LEU A 12 10.55 -10.61 12.71
N LEU A 13 10.79 -11.79 13.30
CA LEU A 13 11.28 -12.95 12.54
C LEU A 13 10.28 -13.41 11.47
N CYS A 14 8.97 -13.42 11.80
CA CYS A 14 7.92 -13.73 10.84
C CYS A 14 7.88 -12.73 9.68
N LEU A 15 8.02 -11.42 9.96
CA LEU A 15 8.10 -10.38 8.93
C LEU A 15 9.28 -10.58 7.99
N ILE A 16 10.48 -10.80 8.55
CA ILE A 16 11.71 -10.97 7.75
C ILE A 16 11.60 -12.23 6.88
N LYS A 17 11.26 -13.38 7.46
CA LYS A 17 11.16 -14.63 6.70
C LYS A 17 9.99 -14.68 5.76
N GLY A 18 8.85 -14.13 6.17
CA GLY A 18 7.67 -13.97 5.32
C GLY A 18 7.96 -13.10 4.10
N GLY A 19 8.63 -11.96 4.30
CA GLY A 19 9.07 -11.07 3.24
C GLY A 19 10.02 -11.75 2.25
N ASP A 20 11.01 -12.49 2.77
CA ASP A 20 11.95 -13.26 1.94
C ASP A 20 11.22 -14.25 1.03
N TRP A 21 10.35 -15.07 1.61
CA TRP A 21 9.62 -16.12 0.86
C TRP A 21 8.61 -15.52 -0.11
N PHE A 22 7.91 -14.48 0.30
CA PHE A 22 6.91 -13.83 -0.54
C PHE A 22 7.53 -13.18 -1.78
N VAL A 23 8.64 -12.46 -1.62
CA VAL A 23 9.37 -11.84 -2.73
C VAL A 23 9.98 -12.89 -3.65
N ASP A 24 10.56 -13.98 -3.10
CA ASP A 24 11.08 -15.08 -3.90
C ASP A 24 9.96 -15.76 -4.73
N GLY A 25 8.79 -15.97 -4.11
CA GLY A 25 7.62 -16.50 -4.82
C GLY A 25 7.14 -15.57 -5.94
N ALA A 26 7.07 -14.26 -5.67
CA ALA A 26 6.63 -13.27 -6.65
C ALA A 26 7.60 -13.13 -7.83
N SER A 27 8.90 -13.04 -7.55
CA SER A 27 9.93 -12.98 -8.60
C SER A 27 9.98 -14.27 -9.42
N ALA A 28 9.85 -15.43 -8.76
CA ALA A 28 9.80 -16.72 -9.46
C ALA A 28 8.55 -16.84 -10.33
N LEU A 29 7.41 -16.26 -9.90
CA LEU A 29 6.20 -16.19 -10.71
C LEU A 29 6.42 -15.36 -11.96
N ALA A 30 7.00 -14.18 -11.82
CA ALA A 30 7.33 -13.29 -12.93
C ALA A 30 8.25 -14.01 -13.95
N ARG A 31 9.35 -14.59 -13.48
CA ARG A 31 10.30 -15.34 -14.33
C ARG A 31 9.65 -16.53 -15.04
N ARG A 32 8.87 -17.33 -14.32
CA ARG A 32 8.22 -18.53 -14.87
C ARG A 32 7.29 -18.24 -16.05
N PHE A 33 6.58 -17.11 -15.98
CA PHE A 33 5.63 -16.70 -17.00
C PHE A 33 6.17 -15.62 -17.94
N HIS A 34 7.46 -15.28 -17.84
CA HIS A 34 8.13 -14.23 -18.61
C HIS A 34 7.40 -12.88 -18.56
N LEU A 35 6.90 -12.53 -17.34
CA LEU A 35 6.11 -11.33 -17.09
C LEU A 35 6.95 -10.24 -16.43
N PRO A 36 6.69 -8.95 -16.73
CA PRO A 36 7.31 -7.83 -16.05
C PRO A 36 7.05 -7.89 -14.54
N GLU A 37 8.11 -7.81 -13.73
CA GLU A 37 8.02 -7.82 -12.26
C GLU A 37 7.10 -6.71 -11.72
N LEU A 38 7.08 -5.54 -12.37
CA LEU A 38 6.20 -4.44 -11.99
C LEU A 38 4.72 -4.86 -12.04
N LEU A 39 4.30 -5.65 -13.04
CA LEU A 39 2.91 -6.10 -13.14
C LEU A 39 2.57 -7.15 -12.08
N ILE A 40 3.50 -8.04 -11.75
CA ILE A 40 3.33 -8.98 -10.63
C ILE A 40 3.24 -8.22 -9.30
N GLY A 41 4.09 -7.21 -9.11
CA GLY A 41 4.00 -6.30 -7.98
C GLY A 41 2.64 -5.63 -7.88
N ALA A 42 2.17 -5.03 -8.97
CA ALA A 42 0.93 -4.28 -9.04
C ALA A 42 -0.35 -5.15 -8.97
N THR A 43 -0.23 -6.46 -8.93
CA THR A 43 -1.37 -7.39 -8.86
C THR A 43 -1.20 -8.41 -7.72
N VAL A 44 -0.40 -9.45 -7.93
CA VAL A 44 -0.27 -10.58 -7.00
C VAL A 44 0.27 -10.14 -5.65
N VAL A 45 1.34 -9.32 -5.64
CA VAL A 45 1.95 -8.84 -4.40
C VAL A 45 1.00 -7.88 -3.70
N SER A 46 0.42 -6.92 -4.41
CA SER A 46 -0.54 -5.96 -3.83
C SER A 46 -1.78 -6.65 -3.24
N VAL A 47 -2.31 -7.71 -3.88
CA VAL A 47 -3.42 -8.48 -3.27
C VAL A 47 -3.00 -9.04 -1.92
N GLY A 48 -1.81 -9.66 -1.84
CA GLY A 48 -1.35 -10.30 -0.61
C GLY A 48 -1.08 -9.31 0.52
N THR A 49 -0.53 -8.14 0.21
CA THR A 49 -0.16 -7.15 1.22
C THR A 49 -1.32 -6.26 1.67
N THR A 50 -2.29 -5.97 0.79
CA THR A 50 -3.43 -5.07 1.09
C THR A 50 -4.62 -5.79 1.76
N LEU A 51 -4.57 -7.11 1.96
CA LEU A 51 -5.65 -7.83 2.67
C LEU A 51 -5.92 -7.32 4.09
N PRO A 52 -4.92 -6.99 4.92
CA PRO A 52 -5.15 -6.40 6.24
C PRO A 52 -5.95 -5.08 6.16
N GLU A 53 -5.61 -4.20 5.22
CA GLU A 53 -6.33 -2.94 5.00
C GLU A 53 -7.79 -3.18 4.63
N VAL A 54 -8.07 -4.15 3.75
CA VAL A 54 -9.44 -4.52 3.38
C VAL A 54 -10.22 -4.95 4.61
N MET A 55 -9.64 -5.82 5.44
CA MET A 55 -10.30 -6.33 6.65
C MET A 55 -10.53 -5.22 7.67
N VAL A 56 -9.49 -4.45 8.02
CA VAL A 56 -9.59 -3.37 9.01
C VAL A 56 -10.62 -2.34 8.58
N SER A 57 -10.54 -1.84 7.35
CA SER A 57 -11.47 -0.81 6.86
C SER A 57 -12.90 -1.32 6.74
N THR A 58 -13.09 -2.55 6.24
CA THR A 58 -14.42 -3.14 6.10
C THR A 58 -15.08 -3.37 7.45
N ILE A 59 -14.36 -3.95 8.41
CA ILE A 59 -14.87 -4.20 9.76
C ILE A 59 -15.18 -2.86 10.45
N SER A 60 -14.29 -1.88 10.37
CA SER A 60 -14.49 -0.55 10.95
C SER A 60 -15.73 0.12 10.38
N ALA A 61 -15.92 0.11 9.05
CA ALA A 61 -17.09 0.70 8.41
C ALA A 61 -18.40 0.03 8.85
N VAL A 62 -18.44 -1.32 8.86
CA VAL A 62 -19.62 -2.10 9.29
C VAL A 62 -19.92 -1.87 10.78
N SER A 63 -18.91 -1.62 11.59
CA SER A 63 -19.06 -1.29 13.02
C SER A 63 -19.44 0.18 13.25
N GLY A 64 -19.70 0.96 12.20
CA GLY A 64 -20.11 2.37 12.30
C GLY A 64 -18.96 3.37 12.39
N HIS A 65 -17.71 2.92 12.22
CA HIS A 65 -16.50 3.75 12.25
C HIS A 65 -16.00 4.05 10.83
N GLY A 66 -16.83 4.69 10.01
CA GLY A 66 -16.47 5.07 8.63
C GLY A 66 -15.25 5.99 8.54
N GLU A 67 -14.99 6.80 9.58
CA GLU A 67 -13.80 7.64 9.69
C GLU A 67 -12.51 6.82 9.69
N ILE A 68 -12.48 5.70 10.44
CA ILE A 68 -11.32 4.80 10.47
C ILE A 68 -11.11 4.15 9.10
N ALA A 69 -12.20 3.72 8.45
CA ALA A 69 -12.12 3.13 7.10
C ALA A 69 -11.57 4.11 6.07
N ASN A 70 -12.05 5.38 6.11
CA ASN A 70 -11.55 6.45 5.25
C ASN A 70 -10.08 6.77 5.53
N GLY A 71 -9.74 7.00 6.80
CA GLY A 71 -8.38 7.33 7.23
C GLY A 71 -7.38 6.22 6.86
N ASN A 72 -7.76 4.96 7.05
CA ASN A 72 -6.91 3.82 6.66
C ASN A 72 -6.65 3.80 5.15
N ALA A 73 -7.68 3.95 4.32
CA ALA A 73 -7.51 3.91 2.86
C ALA A 73 -6.62 5.06 2.34
N ILE A 74 -6.88 6.31 2.75
CA ILE A 74 -6.11 7.48 2.31
C ILE A 74 -4.73 7.50 2.97
N GLY A 75 -4.66 7.22 4.26
CA GLY A 75 -3.41 7.16 5.02
C GLY A 75 -2.44 6.12 4.46
N SER A 76 -2.93 4.93 4.09
CA SER A 76 -2.11 3.90 3.45
C SER A 76 -1.56 4.35 2.09
N VAL A 77 -2.34 5.06 1.26
CA VAL A 77 -1.82 5.62 -0.02
C VAL A 77 -0.70 6.62 0.25
N ILE A 78 -0.87 7.51 1.23
CA ILE A 78 0.16 8.51 1.58
C ILE A 78 1.40 7.80 2.14
N CYS A 79 1.24 6.85 3.08
CA CYS A 79 2.32 6.06 3.66
C CYS A 79 3.08 5.26 2.60
N ASN A 80 2.37 4.49 1.79
CA ASN A 80 2.95 3.69 0.73
C ASN A 80 3.78 4.53 -0.25
N THR A 81 3.30 5.72 -0.60
CA THR A 81 3.95 6.59 -1.59
C THR A 81 5.06 7.43 -0.97
N ALA A 82 4.75 8.15 0.11
CA ALA A 82 5.63 9.18 0.66
C ALA A 82 6.61 8.65 1.72
N LEU A 83 6.38 7.44 2.25
CA LEU A 83 7.32 6.76 3.13
C LEU A 83 7.94 5.56 2.42
N ILE A 84 7.16 4.55 2.03
CA ILE A 84 7.68 3.25 1.57
C ILE A 84 8.37 3.38 0.21
N ALA A 85 7.68 3.87 -0.83
CA ALA A 85 8.30 4.10 -2.13
C ALA A 85 9.41 5.16 -2.04
N ALA A 86 9.21 6.18 -1.22
CA ALA A 86 10.19 7.25 -1.03
C ALA A 86 11.52 6.72 -0.46
N ILE A 87 11.50 5.81 0.53
CA ILE A 87 12.70 5.14 1.04
C ILE A 87 13.38 4.35 -0.08
N THR A 88 12.64 3.53 -0.83
CA THR A 88 13.21 2.72 -1.91
C THR A 88 13.85 3.58 -2.99
N VAL A 89 13.19 4.67 -3.40
CA VAL A 89 13.70 5.62 -4.41
C VAL A 89 14.90 6.43 -3.89
N ALA A 90 14.90 6.84 -2.61
CA ALA A 90 16.01 7.57 -2.02
C ALA A 90 17.27 6.70 -1.89
N VAL A 91 17.10 5.42 -1.52
CA VAL A 91 18.21 4.46 -1.36
C VAL A 91 18.72 4.01 -2.73
N ARG A 92 17.83 3.58 -3.61
CA ARG A 92 18.17 2.99 -4.92
C ARG A 92 17.41 3.68 -6.07
N PRO A 93 17.81 4.92 -6.42
CA PRO A 93 17.24 5.59 -7.59
C PRO A 93 17.59 4.80 -8.86
N GLY A 94 16.74 4.85 -9.88
CA GLY A 94 16.99 4.05 -11.07
C GLY A 94 16.09 4.37 -12.25
N LYS A 95 16.28 3.60 -13.32
CA LYS A 95 15.40 3.61 -14.50
C LYS A 95 14.14 2.81 -14.18
N VAL A 96 13.03 3.24 -14.73
CA VAL A 96 11.73 2.57 -14.62
C VAL A 96 11.18 2.45 -16.05
N ASP A 97 10.69 1.28 -16.43
CA ASP A 97 9.95 1.16 -17.68
C ASP A 97 8.56 1.82 -17.50
N PRO A 98 8.26 2.88 -18.25
CA PRO A 98 6.98 3.54 -18.14
C PRO A 98 5.80 2.74 -18.70
N LYS A 99 6.04 1.74 -19.55
CA LYS A 99 4.95 0.99 -20.24
C LYS A 99 4.07 0.22 -19.25
N PRO A 100 4.61 -0.68 -18.39
CA PRO A 100 3.78 -1.42 -17.44
C PRO A 100 3.18 -0.51 -16.35
N LEU A 101 3.77 0.66 -16.09
CA LEU A 101 3.29 1.60 -15.06
C LEU A 101 2.05 2.41 -15.51
N ARG A 102 1.80 2.54 -16.82
CA ARG A 102 0.71 3.39 -17.35
C ARG A 102 -0.67 2.99 -16.86
N VAL A 103 -0.98 1.69 -16.90
CA VAL A 103 -2.29 1.18 -16.50
C VAL A 103 -2.54 1.38 -15.01
N PRO A 104 -1.66 0.93 -14.09
CA PRO A 104 -1.83 1.20 -12.66
C PRO A 104 -2.00 2.68 -12.33
N VAL A 105 -1.20 3.56 -12.92
CA VAL A 105 -1.29 5.02 -12.66
C VAL A 105 -2.58 5.60 -13.20
N ALA A 106 -3.03 5.21 -14.40
CA ALA A 106 -4.29 5.68 -14.95
C ALA A 106 -5.49 5.27 -14.08
N PHE A 107 -5.51 4.03 -13.60
CA PHE A 107 -6.55 3.55 -12.69
C PHE A 107 -6.50 4.26 -11.33
N PHE A 108 -5.31 4.53 -10.80
CA PHE A 108 -5.18 5.31 -9.57
C PHE A 108 -5.84 6.68 -9.70
N PHE A 109 -5.47 7.47 -10.71
CA PHE A 109 -6.02 8.82 -10.86
C PHE A 109 -7.51 8.81 -11.22
N ALA A 110 -7.99 7.81 -11.97
CA ALA A 110 -9.43 7.63 -12.20
C ALA A 110 -10.19 7.33 -10.90
N ALA A 111 -9.67 6.44 -10.06
CA ALA A 111 -10.24 6.16 -8.75
C ALA A 111 -10.18 7.37 -7.82
N ALA A 112 -9.05 8.07 -7.78
CA ALA A 112 -8.88 9.29 -7.01
C ALA A 112 -9.86 10.40 -7.45
N ALA A 113 -10.14 10.52 -8.75
CA ALA A 113 -11.15 11.46 -9.26
C ALA A 113 -12.56 11.13 -8.73
N ILE A 114 -12.96 9.85 -8.75
CA ILE A 114 -14.24 9.41 -8.17
C ILE A 114 -14.26 9.72 -6.67
N TYR A 115 -13.17 9.45 -5.98
CA TYR A 115 -13.04 9.72 -4.55
C TYR A 115 -13.19 11.23 -4.25
N CYS A 116 -12.53 12.08 -5.03
CA CYS A 116 -12.66 13.53 -4.92
C CYS A 116 -14.06 14.03 -5.22
N VAL A 117 -14.73 13.48 -6.23
CA VAL A 117 -16.15 13.82 -6.51
C VAL A 117 -17.05 13.47 -5.33
N ALA A 118 -16.85 12.31 -4.70
CA ALA A 118 -17.58 11.96 -3.48
C ALA A 118 -17.29 12.95 -2.35
N ALA A 119 -16.00 13.22 -2.13
CA ALA A 119 -15.53 14.03 -1.04
C ALA A 119 -15.97 15.51 -1.17
N TYR A 120 -15.59 16.17 -2.25
CA TYR A 120 -15.85 17.61 -2.44
C TYR A 120 -17.24 17.92 -2.95
N GLY A 121 -17.83 17.02 -3.76
CA GLY A 121 -19.12 17.27 -4.40
C GLY A 121 -20.32 16.81 -3.57
N MET A 122 -20.21 15.67 -2.88
CA MET A 122 -21.34 15.05 -2.20
C MET A 122 -21.20 15.02 -0.67
N GLY A 123 -20.00 15.19 -0.13
CA GLY A 123 -19.71 15.10 1.31
C GLY A 123 -19.93 13.71 1.92
N ARG A 124 -20.18 12.70 1.09
CA ARG A 124 -20.50 11.34 1.54
C ARG A 124 -20.16 10.29 0.50
N PHE A 125 -19.88 9.09 0.98
CA PHE A 125 -19.68 7.90 0.16
C PHE A 125 -20.96 7.05 0.15
N THR A 126 -21.44 6.70 -1.04
CA THR A 126 -22.71 5.98 -1.25
C THR A 126 -22.47 4.58 -1.82
N ARG A 127 -23.41 3.65 -1.60
CA ARG A 127 -23.31 2.28 -2.15
C ARG A 127 -23.08 2.23 -3.66
N PRO A 128 -23.73 3.02 -4.52
CA PRO A 128 -23.45 3.02 -5.95
C PRO A 128 -21.98 3.37 -6.25
N MET A 129 -21.37 4.27 -5.47
CA MET A 129 -19.95 4.60 -5.63
C MET A 129 -19.05 3.46 -5.18
N GLY A 130 -19.38 2.79 -4.07
CA GLY A 130 -18.66 1.61 -3.64
C GLY A 130 -18.69 0.50 -4.70
N LEU A 131 -19.85 0.25 -5.29
CA LEU A 131 -20.01 -0.71 -6.40
C LEU A 131 -19.23 -0.28 -7.65
N LEU A 132 -19.21 1.01 -7.98
CA LEU A 132 -18.39 1.55 -9.07
C LEU A 132 -16.90 1.31 -8.81
N MET A 133 -16.42 1.56 -7.58
CA MET A 133 -15.03 1.30 -7.19
C MET A 133 -14.68 -0.19 -7.29
N LEU A 134 -15.56 -1.09 -6.84
CA LEU A 134 -15.38 -2.54 -7.00
C LEU A 134 -15.40 -2.96 -8.48
N GLY A 135 -16.24 -2.36 -9.30
CA GLY A 135 -16.23 -2.53 -10.75
C GLY A 135 -14.89 -2.09 -11.38
N MET A 136 -14.35 -0.96 -10.91
CA MET A 136 -13.00 -0.51 -11.31
C MET A 136 -11.90 -1.46 -10.85
N PHE A 137 -12.02 -2.08 -9.68
CA PHE A 137 -11.08 -3.11 -9.23
C PHE A 137 -11.04 -4.30 -10.21
N VAL A 138 -12.20 -4.81 -10.59
CA VAL A 138 -12.29 -5.91 -11.58
C VAL A 138 -11.71 -5.47 -12.93
N ALA A 139 -12.05 -4.26 -13.40
CA ALA A 139 -11.50 -3.70 -14.63
C ALA A 139 -9.98 -3.52 -14.57
N TYR A 140 -9.45 -3.08 -13.42
CA TYR A 140 -8.01 -2.96 -13.18
C TYR A 140 -7.29 -4.32 -13.28
N LEU A 141 -7.82 -5.36 -12.64
CA LEU A 141 -7.24 -6.70 -12.75
C LEU A 141 -7.28 -7.21 -14.18
N ALA A 142 -8.42 -7.04 -14.88
CA ALA A 142 -8.56 -7.45 -16.28
C ALA A 142 -7.57 -6.69 -17.19
N ALA A 143 -7.39 -5.38 -16.98
CA ALA A 143 -6.45 -4.57 -17.74
C ALA A 143 -5.00 -5.00 -17.51
N ASN A 144 -4.62 -5.33 -16.26
CA ASN A 144 -3.27 -5.85 -15.98
C ASN A 144 -3.05 -7.24 -16.59
N VAL A 145 -4.03 -8.15 -16.53
CA VAL A 145 -3.94 -9.46 -17.18
C VAL A 145 -3.82 -9.31 -18.70
N TRP A 146 -4.57 -8.38 -19.29
CA TRP A 146 -4.44 -8.08 -20.72
C TRP A 146 -3.05 -7.51 -21.05
N GLN A 147 -2.52 -6.60 -20.22
CA GLN A 147 -1.18 -6.04 -20.39
C GLN A 147 -0.10 -7.12 -20.26
N MET A 148 -0.24 -8.04 -19.28
CA MET A 148 0.66 -9.19 -19.13
C MET A 148 0.71 -10.06 -20.38
N LYS A 149 -0.45 -10.37 -20.97
CA LYS A 149 -0.53 -11.19 -22.20
C LYS A 149 0.12 -10.53 -23.43
N ASN A 150 0.18 -9.20 -23.46
CA ASN A 150 0.74 -8.44 -24.57
C ASN A 150 2.14 -7.86 -24.25
N ALA A 151 2.68 -8.14 -23.08
CA ALA A 151 4.03 -7.72 -22.74
C ALA A 151 5.05 -8.49 -23.58
N PRO A 152 6.15 -7.84 -24.04
CA PRO A 152 7.28 -8.56 -24.59
C PRO A 152 7.77 -9.58 -23.56
N ALA A 153 8.04 -10.80 -23.99
CA ALA A 153 8.62 -11.82 -23.11
C ALA A 153 9.97 -11.30 -22.56
N GLU A 154 10.16 -11.39 -21.26
CA GLU A 154 11.48 -11.12 -20.69
C GLU A 154 12.47 -12.20 -21.15
N PRO A 155 13.78 -11.86 -21.28
CA PRO A 155 14.80 -12.83 -21.70
C PRO A 155 14.75 -14.08 -20.83
N GLU A 156 14.95 -15.24 -21.47
CA GLU A 156 15.06 -16.50 -20.74
C GLU A 156 16.23 -16.42 -19.72
N HIS A 157 15.94 -16.67 -18.46
CA HIS A 157 16.97 -16.88 -17.46
C HIS A 157 17.48 -18.32 -17.58
N GLU A 158 18.80 -18.51 -17.49
CA GLU A 158 19.45 -19.83 -17.60
C GLU A 158 19.09 -20.78 -16.43
N GLU A 159 18.41 -20.29 -15.39
CA GLU A 159 17.99 -21.10 -14.24
C GLU A 159 16.71 -21.89 -14.54
N GLU A 160 16.67 -23.15 -14.09
CA GLU A 160 15.44 -23.97 -14.18
C GLU A 160 14.27 -23.30 -13.47
N PRO A 161 13.12 -23.14 -14.14
CA PRO A 161 11.98 -22.44 -13.56
C PRO A 161 11.43 -23.19 -12.35
N MET A 162 11.27 -22.48 -11.23
CA MET A 162 10.70 -23.03 -10.02
C MET A 162 9.32 -23.63 -10.27
N GLY A 163 9.02 -24.80 -9.70
CA GLY A 163 7.73 -25.45 -9.83
C GLY A 163 6.58 -24.60 -9.26
N ILE A 164 5.43 -24.59 -9.96
CA ILE A 164 4.29 -23.73 -9.58
C ILE A 164 3.78 -23.99 -8.15
N GLY A 165 3.79 -25.25 -7.68
CA GLY A 165 3.40 -25.59 -6.32
C GLY A 165 4.30 -24.93 -5.26
N LYS A 166 5.61 -24.86 -5.52
CA LYS A 166 6.56 -24.17 -4.62
C LYS A 166 6.36 -22.65 -4.67
N ILE A 167 6.10 -22.09 -5.85
CA ILE A 167 5.78 -20.65 -6.00
C ILE A 167 4.55 -20.28 -5.18
N VAL A 168 3.45 -21.04 -5.35
CA VAL A 168 2.21 -20.81 -4.61
C VAL A 168 2.43 -20.97 -3.09
N LEU A 169 3.17 -22.00 -2.67
CA LEU A 169 3.51 -22.20 -1.26
C LEU A 169 4.28 -21.00 -0.68
N LEU A 170 5.30 -20.50 -1.39
CA LEU A 170 6.08 -19.34 -0.96
C LEU A 170 5.22 -18.07 -0.86
N LEU A 171 4.34 -17.83 -1.84
CA LEU A 171 3.43 -16.70 -1.82
C LEU A 171 2.44 -16.79 -0.64
N VAL A 172 1.76 -17.93 -0.47
CA VAL A 172 0.73 -18.08 0.56
C VAL A 172 1.34 -18.06 1.96
N VAL A 173 2.39 -18.86 2.19
CA VAL A 173 3.05 -18.92 3.51
C VAL A 173 3.78 -17.62 3.80
N GLY A 174 4.44 -17.02 2.80
CA GLY A 174 5.08 -15.72 2.93
C GLY A 174 4.09 -14.64 3.35
N ALA A 175 2.96 -14.51 2.65
CA ALA A 175 1.90 -13.55 2.99
C ALA A 175 1.32 -13.80 4.40
N ALA A 176 1.05 -15.06 4.75
CA ALA A 176 0.55 -15.42 6.08
C ALA A 176 1.54 -15.04 7.20
N LEU A 177 2.83 -15.30 7.00
CA LEU A 177 3.87 -14.91 7.96
C LEU A 177 4.02 -13.39 8.08
N ILE A 178 3.92 -12.65 6.97
CA ILE A 178 3.96 -11.18 7.00
C ILE A 178 2.77 -10.65 7.81
N ALA A 179 1.55 -11.14 7.54
CA ALA A 179 0.35 -10.72 8.26
C ALA A 179 0.42 -11.06 9.76
N LEU A 180 0.84 -12.28 10.10
CA LEU A 180 1.04 -12.70 11.50
C LEU A 180 2.11 -11.84 12.18
N GLY A 181 3.23 -11.63 11.52
CA GLY A 181 4.34 -10.83 12.03
C GLY A 181 3.97 -9.39 12.27
N ALA A 182 3.22 -8.77 11.35
CA ALA A 182 2.72 -7.40 11.49
C ALA A 182 1.80 -7.27 12.71
N ASN A 183 0.81 -8.17 12.87
CA ASN A 183 -0.08 -8.16 14.02
C ASN A 183 0.67 -8.33 15.35
N LEU A 184 1.57 -9.32 15.43
CA LEU A 184 2.36 -9.57 16.64
C LEU A 184 3.24 -8.37 17.01
N LEU A 185 3.83 -7.70 16.01
CA LEU A 185 4.69 -6.55 16.22
C LEU A 185 3.88 -5.34 16.71
N VAL A 186 2.73 -5.08 16.10
CA VAL A 186 1.85 -3.96 16.48
C VAL A 186 1.27 -4.17 17.88
N ASP A 187 0.66 -5.32 18.14
CA ASP A 187 -0.01 -5.61 19.41
C ASP A 187 0.99 -5.57 20.58
N ASN A 188 2.09 -6.27 20.44
CA ASN A 188 3.09 -6.36 21.51
C ASN A 188 3.94 -5.09 21.62
N GLY A 189 4.23 -4.41 20.51
CA GLY A 189 4.86 -3.11 20.48
C GLY A 189 4.02 -2.06 21.24
N THR A 190 2.71 -2.08 21.04
CA THR A 190 1.75 -1.23 21.79
C THR A 190 1.82 -1.50 23.28
N ILE A 191 1.77 -2.78 23.70
CA ILE A 191 1.86 -3.15 25.12
C ILE A 191 3.20 -2.68 25.73
N ILE A 192 4.29 -2.84 25.01
CA ILE A 192 5.63 -2.41 25.47
C ILE A 192 5.68 -0.89 25.58
N ALA A 193 5.21 -0.16 24.59
CA ALA A 193 5.19 1.31 24.56
C ALA A 193 4.33 1.88 25.69
N GLN A 194 3.14 1.32 25.95
CA GLN A 194 2.28 1.70 27.08
C GLN A 194 2.98 1.50 28.42
N ALA A 195 3.65 0.36 28.59
CA ALA A 195 4.39 0.08 29.83
C ALA A 195 5.62 0.98 30.03
N MET A 196 6.15 1.57 28.94
CA MET A 196 7.21 2.58 28.98
C MET A 196 6.66 4.01 29.22
N GLY A 197 5.34 4.19 29.35
CA GLY A 197 4.70 5.48 29.56
C GLY A 197 4.56 6.34 28.29
N VAL A 198 4.64 5.73 27.10
CA VAL A 198 4.39 6.44 25.85
C VAL A 198 2.90 6.80 25.77
N PRO A 199 2.52 8.06 25.45
CA PRO A 199 1.13 8.47 25.33
C PRO A 199 0.36 7.65 24.28
N GLU A 200 -0.91 7.33 24.56
CA GLU A 200 -1.76 6.54 23.65
C GLU A 200 -1.89 7.16 22.26
N SER A 201 -1.95 8.49 22.17
CA SER A 201 -1.99 9.21 20.90
C SER A 201 -0.75 8.94 20.04
N VAL A 202 0.43 8.89 20.65
CA VAL A 202 1.69 8.58 19.94
C VAL A 202 1.70 7.12 19.49
N ILE A 203 1.21 6.20 20.33
CA ILE A 203 1.10 4.78 19.99
C ILE A 203 0.14 4.58 18.80
N ALA A 204 -1.04 5.20 18.86
CA ALA A 204 -2.03 5.10 17.79
C ALA A 204 -1.48 5.60 16.44
N LEU A 205 -0.79 6.75 16.46
CA LEU A 205 -0.23 7.36 15.25
C LEU A 205 1.01 6.65 14.69
N THR A 206 1.72 5.88 15.51
CA THR A 206 2.93 5.17 15.07
C THR A 206 2.69 3.68 14.86
N PHE A 207 2.28 2.95 15.89
CA PHE A 207 2.15 1.49 15.80
C PHE A 207 0.90 1.03 15.07
N VAL A 208 -0.23 1.73 15.25
CA VAL A 208 -1.49 1.31 14.60
C VAL A 208 -1.54 1.83 13.17
N ALA A 209 -1.23 3.11 12.95
CA ALA A 209 -1.29 3.70 11.61
C ALA A 209 -0.27 3.11 10.62
N LEU A 210 0.95 2.76 11.11
CA LEU A 210 1.93 2.06 10.27
C LEU A 210 1.68 0.55 10.20
N GLY A 211 0.91 0.00 11.15
CA GLY A 211 0.75 -1.44 11.33
C GLY A 211 0.15 -2.13 10.12
N THR A 212 -0.87 -1.54 9.52
CA THR A 212 -1.51 -2.10 8.31
C THR A 212 -0.60 -2.04 7.10
N SER A 213 0.27 -1.02 6.99
CA SER A 213 1.23 -0.88 5.89
C SER A 213 2.59 -1.57 6.13
N LEU A 214 2.75 -2.32 7.25
CA LEU A 214 3.96 -3.11 7.49
C LEU A 214 4.20 -4.20 6.43
N PRO A 215 3.17 -4.92 5.92
CA PRO A 215 3.34 -5.86 4.82
C PRO A 215 3.96 -5.22 3.58
N GLU A 216 3.46 -4.05 3.18
CA GLU A 216 3.99 -3.28 2.05
C GLU A 216 5.44 -2.83 2.30
N LEU A 217 5.73 -2.34 3.49
CA LEU A 217 7.07 -1.89 3.86
C LEU A 217 8.08 -3.04 3.81
N VAL A 218 7.74 -4.18 4.38
CA VAL A 218 8.61 -5.37 4.40
C VAL A 218 8.84 -5.89 2.99
N THR A 219 7.79 -6.03 2.19
CA THR A 219 7.90 -6.47 0.80
C THR A 219 8.71 -5.50 -0.05
N ALA A 220 8.51 -4.19 0.13
CA ALA A 220 9.27 -3.17 -0.60
C ALA A 220 10.76 -3.20 -0.26
N ILE A 221 11.12 -3.25 1.04
CA ILE A 221 12.51 -3.33 1.49
C ILE A 221 13.16 -4.64 1.02
N THR A 222 12.48 -5.79 1.20
CA THR A 222 13.00 -7.10 0.78
C THR A 222 13.22 -7.14 -0.73
N SER A 223 12.25 -6.66 -1.54
CA SER A 223 12.40 -6.56 -2.99
C SER A 223 13.59 -5.70 -3.39
N LEU A 224 13.77 -4.55 -2.72
CA LEU A 224 14.91 -3.66 -2.95
C LEU A 224 16.25 -4.35 -2.63
N MET A 225 16.33 -5.03 -1.48
CA MET A 225 17.54 -5.74 -1.05
C MET A 225 17.91 -6.88 -2.01
N LYS A 226 16.91 -7.57 -2.56
CA LYS A 226 17.09 -8.65 -3.55
C LYS A 226 17.30 -8.15 -4.99
N GLY A 227 17.21 -6.84 -5.23
CA GLY A 227 17.43 -6.26 -6.55
C GLY A 227 16.19 -6.14 -7.43
N HIS A 228 15.00 -6.48 -6.91
CA HIS A 228 13.70 -6.44 -7.59
C HIS A 228 13.00 -5.09 -7.40
N SER A 229 13.63 -4.00 -7.87
CA SER A 229 13.10 -2.62 -7.68
C SER A 229 11.77 -2.40 -8.39
N ASP A 230 11.55 -3.04 -9.54
CA ASP A 230 10.31 -2.92 -10.31
C ASP A 230 9.16 -3.64 -9.61
N LEU A 231 9.42 -4.79 -8.96
CA LEU A 231 8.46 -5.49 -8.12
C LEU A 231 8.00 -4.59 -6.94
N SER A 232 8.95 -3.92 -6.27
CA SER A 232 8.67 -2.98 -5.18
C SER A 232 7.81 -1.80 -5.64
N LEU A 233 8.16 -1.15 -6.76
CA LEU A 233 7.40 -0.03 -7.30
C LEU A 233 6.00 -0.48 -7.74
N GLY A 234 5.90 -1.62 -8.40
CA GLY A 234 4.64 -2.24 -8.79
C GLY A 234 3.74 -2.48 -7.59
N ASN A 235 4.27 -3.07 -6.51
CA ASN A 235 3.52 -3.31 -5.28
C ASN A 235 2.97 -1.99 -4.70
N VAL A 236 3.80 -0.96 -4.54
CA VAL A 236 3.33 0.33 -3.98
C VAL A 236 2.23 0.95 -4.82
N VAL A 237 2.40 1.04 -6.14
CA VAL A 237 1.39 1.65 -7.01
C VAL A 237 0.12 0.80 -7.07
N GLY A 238 0.25 -0.53 -7.10
CA GLY A 238 -0.88 -1.46 -7.06
C GLY A 238 -1.65 -1.41 -5.75
N ALA A 239 -0.97 -1.43 -4.61
CA ALA A 239 -1.58 -1.28 -3.29
C ALA A 239 -2.34 0.05 -3.15
N ASN A 240 -1.83 1.14 -3.75
CA ASN A 240 -2.52 2.42 -3.78
C ASN A 240 -3.82 2.37 -4.60
N VAL A 241 -3.82 1.69 -5.75
CA VAL A 241 -5.06 1.43 -6.50
C VAL A 241 -6.02 0.61 -5.65
N PHE A 242 -5.55 -0.48 -5.02
CA PHE A 242 -6.39 -1.34 -4.18
C PHE A 242 -6.99 -0.60 -2.99
N ASN A 243 -6.23 0.27 -2.34
CA ASN A 243 -6.75 1.10 -1.24
C ASN A 243 -7.93 1.98 -1.69
N LEU A 244 -7.87 2.57 -2.89
CA LEU A 244 -8.97 3.40 -3.39
C LEU A 244 -10.14 2.56 -3.92
N VAL A 245 -9.88 1.44 -4.65
CA VAL A 245 -10.98 0.74 -5.35
C VAL A 245 -11.47 -0.49 -4.60
N LEU A 246 -10.61 -1.26 -3.93
CA LEU A 246 -11.01 -2.46 -3.19
C LEU A 246 -11.34 -2.14 -1.74
N VAL A 247 -10.40 -1.52 -1.00
CA VAL A 247 -10.57 -1.21 0.43
C VAL A 247 -11.75 -0.25 0.62
N SER A 248 -11.73 0.90 -0.07
CA SER A 248 -12.84 1.86 0.00
C SER A 248 -14.12 1.31 -0.65
N GLY A 249 -14.00 0.58 -1.76
CA GLY A 249 -15.13 -0.04 -2.45
C GLY A 249 -15.89 -1.02 -1.56
N MET A 250 -15.20 -1.91 -0.86
CA MET A 250 -15.79 -2.86 0.10
C MET A 250 -16.46 -2.13 1.27
N SER A 251 -15.72 -1.23 1.92
CA SER A 251 -16.18 -0.48 3.08
C SER A 251 -17.45 0.32 2.76
N VAL A 252 -17.43 1.10 1.68
CA VAL A 252 -18.54 1.95 1.24
C VAL A 252 -19.74 1.13 0.76
N THR A 253 -19.53 0.00 0.10
CA THR A 253 -20.63 -0.86 -0.37
C THR A 253 -21.38 -1.49 0.78
N LEU A 254 -20.67 -1.97 1.79
CA LEU A 254 -21.27 -2.64 2.95
C LEU A 254 -21.89 -1.61 3.92
N ALA A 255 -21.18 -0.56 4.23
CA ALA A 255 -21.60 0.49 5.14
C ALA A 255 -21.26 1.88 4.58
N PRO A 256 -22.17 2.54 3.85
CA PRO A 256 -22.00 3.92 3.39
C PRO A 256 -21.77 4.87 4.57
N PHE A 257 -20.86 5.84 4.41
CA PHE A 257 -20.53 6.80 5.45
C PHE A 257 -20.29 8.21 4.87
N GLU A 258 -20.39 9.22 5.73
CA GLU A 258 -20.04 10.60 5.42
C GLU A 258 -18.53 10.81 5.54
N ILE A 259 -18.01 11.87 4.90
CA ILE A 259 -16.63 12.24 5.08
C ILE A 259 -16.38 12.54 6.57
N PRO A 260 -15.24 12.04 7.14
CA PRO A 260 -14.85 12.32 8.50
C PRO A 260 -14.89 13.83 8.79
N GLN A 261 -15.50 14.21 9.91
CA GLN A 261 -15.61 15.61 10.34
C GLN A 261 -14.91 15.87 11.68
N SER A 262 -14.28 14.86 12.25
CA SER A 262 -13.65 14.88 13.56
C SER A 262 -12.46 15.82 13.66
N ALA A 263 -11.71 15.99 12.58
CA ALA A 263 -10.52 16.84 12.52
C ALA A 263 -10.70 18.00 11.54
N THR A 264 -10.28 19.20 11.98
CA THR A 264 -10.33 20.40 11.15
C THR A 264 -8.99 21.11 11.13
N LEU A 265 -8.59 21.61 9.97
CA LEU A 265 -7.43 22.48 9.79
C LEU A 265 -7.92 23.86 9.32
N PHE A 266 -7.62 24.91 10.08
CA PHE A 266 -8.14 26.28 9.85
C PHE A 266 -9.68 26.35 9.77
N GLY A 267 -10.41 25.51 10.52
CA GLY A 267 -11.86 25.49 10.50
C GLY A 267 -12.50 24.77 9.29
N ILE A 268 -11.68 24.13 8.45
CA ILE A 268 -12.14 23.33 7.29
C ILE A 268 -11.78 21.86 7.57
N ASN A 269 -12.60 20.96 7.05
CA ASN A 269 -12.41 19.51 7.18
C ASN A 269 -11.01 19.08 6.72
N SER A 270 -10.24 18.38 7.59
CA SER A 270 -8.87 17.97 7.32
C SER A 270 -8.74 17.03 6.14
N SER A 271 -9.71 16.13 5.94
CA SER A 271 -9.69 15.20 4.80
C SER A 271 -9.73 15.95 3.46
N LEU A 272 -10.41 17.10 3.38
CA LEU A 272 -10.53 17.91 2.17
C LEU A 272 -9.31 18.80 1.92
N VAL A 273 -8.72 19.41 2.98
CA VAL A 273 -7.65 20.39 2.79
C VAL A 273 -6.24 19.83 2.98
N LEU A 274 -6.10 18.68 3.61
CA LEU A 274 -4.80 18.06 3.89
C LEU A 274 -4.68 16.68 3.26
N GLU A 275 -5.54 15.71 3.65
CA GLU A 275 -5.33 14.30 3.32
C GLU A 275 -5.45 14.06 1.81
N LEU A 276 -6.56 14.45 1.18
CA LEU A 276 -6.76 14.25 -0.27
C LEU A 276 -5.76 15.04 -1.13
N PRO A 277 -5.48 16.33 -0.85
CA PRO A 277 -4.44 17.07 -1.58
C PRO A 277 -3.05 16.45 -1.44
N VAL A 278 -2.65 16.01 -0.23
CA VAL A 278 -1.35 15.36 -0.01
C VAL A 278 -1.30 14.02 -0.76
N MET A 279 -2.34 13.19 -0.68
CA MET A 279 -2.44 11.93 -1.43
C MET A 279 -2.21 12.15 -2.92
N LEU A 280 -2.88 13.11 -3.52
CA LEU A 280 -2.71 13.44 -4.95
C LEU A 280 -1.31 13.96 -5.25
N LEU A 281 -0.79 14.87 -4.42
CA LEU A 281 0.53 15.46 -4.59
C LEU A 281 1.63 14.39 -4.58
N VAL A 282 1.64 13.49 -3.59
CA VAL A 282 2.69 12.46 -3.47
C VAL A 282 2.62 11.47 -4.64
N MET A 283 1.41 11.12 -5.10
CA MET A 283 1.26 10.25 -6.27
C MET A 283 1.72 10.93 -7.57
N VAL A 284 1.41 12.20 -7.76
CA VAL A 284 1.92 13.00 -8.90
C VAL A 284 3.46 13.03 -8.87
N LEU A 285 4.04 13.34 -7.72
CA LEU A 285 5.50 13.42 -7.55
C LEU A 285 6.20 12.09 -7.77
N LEU A 286 5.59 10.96 -7.40
CA LEU A 286 6.16 9.63 -7.66
C LEU A 286 6.00 9.22 -9.11
N THR A 287 4.80 9.35 -9.68
CA THR A 287 4.43 8.67 -10.93
C THR A 287 4.71 9.47 -12.19
N ILE A 288 4.49 10.79 -12.19
CA ILE A 288 4.67 11.61 -13.40
C ILE A 288 6.13 11.62 -13.88
N PRO A 289 7.16 11.82 -13.01
CA PRO A 289 8.55 11.71 -13.46
C PRO A 289 8.91 10.29 -13.94
N ALA A 290 8.37 9.24 -13.32
CA ALA A 290 8.57 7.87 -13.75
C ALA A 290 8.01 7.63 -15.16
N LEU A 291 6.79 8.14 -15.44
CA LEU A 291 6.14 8.01 -16.75
C LEU A 291 6.80 8.85 -17.86
N VAL A 292 7.22 10.09 -17.53
CA VAL A 292 7.73 11.04 -18.53
C VAL A 292 9.22 10.86 -18.79
N ARG A 293 10.01 10.64 -17.73
CA ARG A 293 11.48 10.57 -17.80
C ARG A 293 12.01 9.14 -17.79
N GLY A 294 11.17 8.15 -17.49
CA GLY A 294 11.57 6.75 -17.33
C GLY A 294 12.60 6.55 -16.22
N LYS A 295 12.60 7.40 -15.20
CA LYS A 295 13.54 7.32 -14.07
C LYS A 295 13.00 7.98 -12.82
N LEU A 296 13.41 7.44 -11.67
CA LEU A 296 13.20 8.00 -10.34
C LEU A 296 14.54 8.46 -9.77
N SER A 297 14.55 9.60 -9.09
CA SER A 297 15.75 10.23 -8.56
C SER A 297 15.77 10.25 -7.04
N ARG A 298 16.98 10.26 -6.44
CA ARG A 298 17.15 10.36 -4.99
C ARG A 298 16.49 11.62 -4.41
N VAL A 299 16.61 12.76 -5.12
CA VAL A 299 15.98 14.02 -4.69
C VAL A 299 14.47 13.89 -4.57
N GLN A 300 13.84 13.16 -5.49
CA GLN A 300 12.42 12.88 -5.49
C GLN A 300 12.03 12.01 -4.27
N GLY A 301 12.79 10.96 -3.96
CA GLY A 301 12.58 10.16 -2.75
C GLY A 301 12.71 10.98 -1.47
N VAL A 302 13.76 11.82 -1.35
CA VAL A 302 13.94 12.72 -0.20
C VAL A 302 12.81 13.74 -0.09
N ALA A 303 12.37 14.33 -1.19
CA ALA A 303 11.25 15.28 -1.20
C ALA A 303 9.95 14.62 -0.68
N LEU A 304 9.66 13.40 -1.13
CA LEU A 304 8.50 12.64 -0.65
C LEU A 304 8.59 12.34 0.85
N LEU A 305 9.78 11.95 1.36
CA LEU A 305 9.99 11.75 2.80
C LEU A 305 9.76 13.03 3.61
N CYS A 306 10.22 14.18 3.11
CA CYS A 306 9.96 15.47 3.75
C CYS A 306 8.46 15.81 3.78
N ILE A 307 7.72 15.50 2.69
CA ILE A 307 6.26 15.69 2.66
C ILE A 307 5.58 14.76 3.69
N TYR A 308 6.01 13.51 3.80
CA TYR A 308 5.47 12.58 4.79
C TYR A 308 5.71 13.07 6.23
N ALA A 309 6.93 13.51 6.54
CA ALA A 309 7.26 14.06 7.85
C ALA A 309 6.43 15.31 8.17
N ALA A 310 6.24 16.21 7.21
CA ALA A 310 5.41 17.39 7.37
C ALA A 310 3.93 17.01 7.57
N PHE A 311 3.41 16.05 6.79
CA PHE A 311 2.06 15.52 6.94
C PHE A 311 1.83 14.96 8.35
N CYS A 312 2.74 14.10 8.82
CA CYS A 312 2.67 13.55 10.17
C CYS A 312 2.71 14.68 11.22
N ALA A 313 3.63 15.64 11.10
CA ALA A 313 3.74 16.76 12.04
C ALA A 313 2.43 17.57 12.13
N VAL A 314 1.76 17.83 11.02
CA VAL A 314 0.47 18.52 11.00
C VAL A 314 -0.63 17.65 11.64
N GLN A 315 -0.68 16.35 11.34
CA GLN A 315 -1.66 15.43 11.94
C GLN A 315 -1.51 15.35 13.48
N PHE A 316 -0.29 15.44 14.00
CA PHE A 316 -0.04 15.46 15.46
C PHE A 316 -0.49 16.75 16.15
N THR A 317 -0.73 17.82 15.41
CA THR A 317 -1.13 19.13 15.97
C THR A 317 -2.63 19.38 15.88
N MET A 318 -3.37 18.54 15.16
CA MET A 318 -4.83 18.58 15.05
C MET A 318 -5.51 17.73 16.12
#